data_7039f39f2718e460fff95b72de920c26
#
_entry.id   7039f39f2718e460fff95b72de920c26
#
_cell.length_a   1.000
_cell.length_b   1.000
_cell.length_c   1.000
_cell.angle_alpha   90.00
_cell.angle_beta   90.00
_cell.angle_gamma   90.00
#
_symmetry.space_group_name_H-M   'P 1'
#
loop_
_entity.id
_entity.type
_entity.pdbx_description
1 polymer ?
#
loop_
_entity_poly.entity_id
_entity_poly.type
_entity_poly.pdbx_seq_one_letter_code
_entity_poly.pdbx_strand_id
1 'polypeptide(L)'
;MKTILKRSSLAIAVAGTCLATGLVQASSHREAPFITEIPKVDGTDFYMFRSYESGRSDFVTLIANYLPLQDAYGGPNYFDLDDGAIYEIHVDNDGDAIEDLTFRFQLEDNLNDLQLP
;
A
#
# COMPACT_ATOMS: atom_id res chain seq x y z
N MET A 1 2.35 -52.99 10.74
CA MET A 1 2.63 -52.26 9.49
C MET A 1 1.68 -51.10 9.19
N LYS A 2 0.37 -51.19 9.51
CA LYS A 2 -0.62 -50.11 9.20
C LYS A 2 -0.43 -48.80 10.01
N THR A 3 0.14 -48.88 11.21
CA THR A 3 0.33 -47.69 12.08
C THR A 3 1.51 -46.80 11.66
N ILE A 4 2.53 -47.37 11.08
CA ILE A 4 3.73 -46.61 10.59
C ILE A 4 3.37 -45.79 9.36
N LEU A 5 2.53 -46.35 8.45
CA LEU A 5 2.07 -45.63 7.26
C LEU A 5 1.23 -44.36 7.58
N LYS A 6 0.36 -44.46 8.62
CA LYS A 6 -0.45 -43.33 9.07
C LYS A 6 0.40 -42.17 9.65
N ARG A 7 1.46 -42.51 10.40
CA ARG A 7 2.37 -41.52 11.00
C ARG A 7 3.22 -40.83 9.94
N SER A 8 3.67 -41.56 8.93
CA SER A 8 4.44 -41.00 7.80
C SER A 8 3.60 -40.06 6.95
N SER A 9 2.32 -40.40 6.67
CA SER A 9 1.41 -39.52 5.92
C SER A 9 1.10 -38.21 6.66
N LEU A 10 0.97 -38.26 7.98
CA LEU A 10 0.74 -37.05 8.79
C LEU A 10 2.00 -36.17 8.82
N ALA A 11 3.19 -36.76 8.95
CA ALA A 11 4.45 -36.02 8.93
C ALA A 11 4.70 -35.31 7.58
N ILE A 12 4.36 -35.95 6.46
CA ILE A 12 4.47 -35.36 5.13
C ILE A 12 3.46 -34.20 4.96
N ALA A 13 2.23 -34.35 5.47
CA ALA A 13 1.23 -33.30 5.42
C ALA A 13 1.64 -32.06 6.24
N VAL A 14 2.19 -32.26 7.44
CA VAL A 14 2.70 -31.15 8.28
C VAL A 14 3.90 -30.48 7.66
N ALA A 15 4.86 -31.23 7.09
CA ALA A 15 6.01 -30.68 6.41
C ALA A 15 5.60 -29.88 5.16
N GLY A 16 4.59 -30.35 4.41
CA GLY A 16 4.04 -29.64 3.24
C GLY A 16 3.39 -28.31 3.62
N THR A 17 2.70 -28.24 4.74
CA THR A 17 2.07 -27.00 5.22
C THR A 17 3.13 -25.97 5.67
N CYS A 18 4.19 -26.41 6.32
CA CYS A 18 5.28 -25.51 6.74
C CYS A 18 6.07 -24.93 5.55
N LEU A 19 6.19 -25.67 4.45
CA LEU A 19 6.85 -25.18 3.22
C LEU A 19 5.97 -24.17 2.44
N ALA A 20 4.66 -24.26 2.57
CA ALA A 20 3.73 -23.34 1.89
C ALA A 20 3.65 -21.95 2.56
N THR A 21 4.02 -21.83 3.84
CA THR A 21 3.99 -20.55 4.57
C THR A 21 5.09 -19.57 4.15
N GLY A 22 6.13 -20.03 3.45
CA GLY A 22 7.23 -19.17 2.96
C GLY A 22 6.88 -18.27 1.77
N LEU A 23 5.66 -18.39 1.20
CA LEU A 23 5.22 -17.59 0.05
C LEU A 23 4.23 -16.47 0.40
N VAL A 24 3.84 -16.36 1.66
CA VAL A 24 3.00 -15.25 2.12
C VAL A 24 3.92 -14.11 2.53
N GLN A 25 4.22 -13.22 1.60
CA GLN A 25 4.80 -11.92 1.93
C GLN A 25 3.67 -11.01 2.41
N ALA A 26 3.61 -10.79 3.71
CA ALA A 26 2.81 -9.71 4.25
C ALA A 26 3.51 -8.38 3.94
N SER A 27 2.76 -7.40 3.46
CA SER A 27 3.25 -6.04 3.33
C SER A 27 3.59 -5.51 4.72
N SER A 28 4.83 -5.08 4.94
CA SER A 28 5.30 -4.57 6.22
C SER A 28 5.10 -3.06 6.24
N HIS A 29 3.96 -2.61 6.78
CA HIS A 29 3.69 -1.19 6.94
C HIS A 29 4.36 -0.68 8.22
N ARG A 30 5.05 0.46 8.12
CA ARG A 30 5.81 1.11 9.21
C ARG A 30 6.97 0.29 9.81
N GLU A 31 7.28 -0.89 9.31
CA GLU A 31 8.31 -1.78 9.87
C GLU A 31 9.62 -1.75 9.11
N ALA A 32 9.60 -1.43 7.81
CA ALA A 32 10.81 -1.26 7.02
C ALA A 32 11.61 -0.06 7.55
N PRO A 33 12.95 -0.12 7.64
CA PRO A 33 13.77 0.93 8.26
C PRO A 33 13.53 2.33 7.67
N PHE A 34 13.43 2.45 6.35
CA PHE A 34 13.15 3.72 5.68
C PHE A 34 11.73 4.25 6.00
N ILE A 35 10.74 3.38 5.96
CA ILE A 35 9.34 3.73 6.26
C ILE A 35 9.16 4.08 7.75
N THR A 36 9.92 3.44 8.65
CA THR A 36 9.93 3.80 10.07
C THR A 36 10.46 5.22 10.28
N GLU A 37 11.44 5.64 9.48
CA GLU A 37 12.01 6.98 9.54
C GLU A 37 11.08 8.03 8.94
N ILE A 38 10.39 7.71 7.83
CA ILE A 38 9.48 8.61 7.13
C ILE A 38 8.12 7.93 6.87
N PRO A 39 7.29 7.74 7.91
CA PRO A 39 6.02 7.02 7.77
C PRO A 39 4.99 7.71 6.87
N LYS A 40 5.16 9.00 6.57
CA LYS A 40 4.29 9.74 5.65
C LYS A 40 4.32 9.23 4.21
N VAL A 41 5.38 8.54 3.81
CA VAL A 41 5.53 7.97 2.45
C VAL A 41 5.17 6.49 2.37
N ASP A 42 4.67 5.90 3.47
CA ASP A 42 4.22 4.51 3.50
C ASP A 42 2.94 4.34 2.67
N GLY A 43 3.10 3.82 1.45
CA GLY A 43 1.98 3.49 0.56
C GLY A 43 1.31 2.20 0.98
N THR A 44 -0.01 2.20 1.15
CA THR A 44 -0.78 1.04 1.62
C THR A 44 -1.57 0.38 0.52
N ASP A 45 -2.44 1.11 -0.14
CA ASP A 45 -3.36 0.58 -1.13
C ASP A 45 -3.37 1.47 -2.38
N PHE A 46 -3.55 0.81 -3.51
CA PHE A 46 -3.75 1.47 -4.78
C PHE A 46 -4.97 0.89 -5.50
N TYR A 47 -5.86 1.77 -5.96
CA TYR A 47 -7.04 1.38 -6.71
C TYR A 47 -7.07 2.10 -8.05
N MET A 48 -7.48 1.37 -9.09
CA MET A 48 -7.73 1.91 -10.41
C MET A 48 -9.05 1.34 -10.95
N PHE A 49 -9.97 2.21 -11.32
CA PHE A 49 -11.25 1.78 -11.88
C PHE A 49 -11.86 2.87 -12.77
N ARG A 50 -12.75 2.45 -13.68
CA ARG A 50 -13.55 3.40 -14.45
C ARG A 50 -14.50 4.14 -13.54
N SER A 51 -14.54 5.48 -13.66
CA SER A 51 -15.44 6.29 -12.84
C SER A 51 -16.90 5.86 -13.04
N TYR A 52 -17.63 5.66 -11.94
CA TYR A 52 -19.05 5.33 -11.91
C TYR A 52 -19.93 6.53 -11.62
N GLU A 53 -19.35 7.72 -11.47
CA GLU A 53 -20.11 8.96 -11.27
C GLU A 53 -20.89 9.31 -12.55
N SER A 54 -22.08 9.89 -12.37
CA SER A 54 -22.90 10.33 -13.49
C SER A 54 -22.19 11.41 -14.29
N GLY A 55 -22.10 11.17 -15.62
CA GLY A 55 -21.42 12.09 -16.55
C GLY A 55 -19.89 11.96 -16.58
N ARG A 56 -19.30 10.99 -15.86
CA ARG A 56 -17.84 10.77 -15.81
C ARG A 56 -17.41 9.38 -16.27
N SER A 57 -18.20 8.73 -17.06
CA SER A 57 -17.93 7.35 -17.53
C SER A 57 -16.67 7.23 -18.41
N ASP A 58 -16.18 8.32 -18.97
CA ASP A 58 -14.98 8.34 -19.82
C ASP A 58 -13.70 8.65 -19.03
N PHE A 59 -13.82 8.73 -17.71
CA PHE A 59 -12.70 8.97 -16.81
C PHE A 59 -12.31 7.69 -16.04
N VAL A 60 -11.02 7.58 -15.72
CA VAL A 60 -10.47 6.59 -14.81
C VAL A 60 -10.22 7.27 -13.46
N THR A 61 -10.61 6.61 -12.38
CA THR A 61 -10.30 7.04 -11.02
C THR A 61 -9.09 6.26 -10.52
N LEU A 62 -8.08 6.98 -10.06
CA LEU A 62 -6.89 6.45 -9.41
C LEU A 62 -6.91 6.89 -7.94
N ILE A 63 -6.72 5.96 -7.01
CA ILE A 63 -6.64 6.23 -5.58
C ILE A 63 -5.37 5.58 -5.05
N ALA A 64 -4.51 6.37 -4.41
CA ALA A 64 -3.34 5.89 -3.71
C ALA A 64 -3.42 6.33 -2.24
N ASN A 65 -3.35 5.38 -1.33
CA ASN A 65 -3.40 5.61 0.11
C ASN A 65 -2.01 5.60 0.71
N TYR A 66 -1.76 6.56 1.60
CA TYR A 66 -0.48 6.71 2.30
C TYR A 66 -0.71 6.92 3.80
N LEU A 67 0.35 6.78 4.59
CA LEU A 67 0.38 7.04 6.03
C LEU A 67 -0.65 6.20 6.78
N PRO A 68 -0.44 4.88 6.93
CA PRO A 68 -1.34 3.99 7.67
C PRO A 68 -1.34 4.25 9.17
N LEU A 69 -2.28 3.63 9.88
CA LEU A 69 -2.39 3.65 11.34
C LEU A 69 -2.63 5.07 11.90
N GLN A 70 -3.57 5.78 11.30
CA GLN A 70 -4.02 7.09 11.76
C GLN A 70 -5.07 6.93 12.87
N ASP A 71 -4.62 6.59 14.06
CA ASP A 71 -5.48 6.31 15.21
C ASP A 71 -5.97 7.60 15.87
N ALA A 72 -7.22 7.58 16.39
CA ALA A 72 -7.83 8.71 17.06
C ALA A 72 -7.08 9.19 18.33
N TYR A 73 -6.31 8.31 18.97
CA TYR A 73 -5.48 8.67 20.13
C TYR A 73 -4.12 9.29 19.76
N GLY A 74 -3.83 9.45 18.47
CA GLY A 74 -2.64 10.15 17.99
C GLY A 74 -2.57 11.62 18.43
N GLY A 75 -3.54 12.10 19.22
CA GLY A 75 -3.61 13.45 19.76
C GLY A 75 -3.93 14.50 18.69
N PRO A 76 -3.53 15.74 18.87
CA PRO A 76 -3.75 16.81 17.89
C PRO A 76 -2.80 16.72 16.69
N ASN A 77 -2.33 15.53 16.35
CA ASN A 77 -1.47 15.33 15.19
C ASN A 77 -2.31 15.39 13.92
N TYR A 78 -1.90 16.24 13.01
CA TYR A 78 -2.46 16.31 11.67
C TYR A 78 -1.70 15.32 10.79
N PHE A 79 -2.44 14.41 10.17
CA PHE A 79 -1.90 13.41 9.26
C PHE A 79 -1.91 14.00 7.85
N ASP A 80 -0.80 14.58 7.46
CA ASP A 80 -0.55 15.19 6.16
C ASP A 80 0.43 14.36 5.34
N LEU A 81 0.43 14.54 4.03
CA LEU A 81 1.44 13.98 3.15
C LEU A 81 2.77 14.74 3.31
N ASP A 82 3.87 14.12 2.93
CA ASP A 82 5.20 14.71 3.05
C ASP A 82 5.46 15.70 1.92
N ASP A 83 5.79 16.95 2.24
CA ASP A 83 6.10 18.01 1.29
C ASP A 83 7.48 17.86 0.63
N GLY A 84 8.38 17.12 1.27
CA GLY A 84 9.68 16.76 0.71
C GLY A 84 9.66 15.54 -0.21
N ALA A 85 8.53 14.82 -0.29
CA ALA A 85 8.39 13.62 -1.09
C ALA A 85 7.79 13.90 -2.48
N ILE A 86 8.12 13.02 -3.42
CA ILE A 86 7.48 12.97 -4.73
C ILE A 86 6.61 11.71 -4.79
N TYR A 87 5.33 11.87 -5.09
CA TYR A 87 4.37 10.78 -5.24
C TYR A 87 4.11 10.59 -6.73
N GLU A 88 4.31 9.38 -7.22
CA GLU A 88 4.18 9.08 -8.64
C GLU A 88 3.24 7.90 -8.90
N ILE A 89 2.45 8.00 -9.96
CA ILE A 89 1.67 6.92 -10.52
C ILE A 89 2.18 6.67 -11.92
N HIS A 90 2.75 5.49 -12.14
CA HIS A 90 3.26 5.05 -13.43
C HIS A 90 2.22 4.17 -14.11
N VAL A 91 1.93 4.41 -15.36
CA VAL A 91 0.97 3.66 -16.17
C VAL A 91 1.66 3.11 -17.39
N ASP A 92 1.64 1.80 -17.53
CA ASP A 92 1.92 1.05 -18.75
C ASP A 92 0.58 0.79 -19.43
N ASN A 93 0.33 1.36 -20.59
CA ASN A 93 -0.96 1.28 -21.28
C ASN A 93 -0.97 0.26 -22.42
N ASP A 94 0.17 -0.28 -22.82
CA ASP A 94 0.28 -1.27 -23.90
C ASP A 94 0.75 -2.66 -23.43
N GLY A 95 1.21 -2.79 -22.17
CA GLY A 95 1.53 -4.06 -21.52
C GLY A 95 2.94 -4.56 -21.81
N ASP A 96 3.86 -3.67 -22.17
CA ASP A 96 5.26 -4.02 -22.44
C ASP A 96 6.17 -3.94 -21.19
N ALA A 97 5.60 -3.58 -20.03
CA ALA A 97 6.24 -3.37 -18.75
C ALA A 97 7.19 -2.14 -18.72
N ILE A 98 6.99 -1.21 -19.64
CA ILE A 98 7.61 0.10 -19.63
C ILE A 98 6.51 1.14 -19.40
N GLU A 99 6.77 2.14 -18.57
CA GLU A 99 5.81 3.20 -18.30
C GLU A 99 5.62 4.12 -19.52
N ASP A 100 4.36 4.34 -19.92
CA ASP A 100 3.99 5.28 -20.98
C ASP A 100 3.59 6.64 -20.42
N LEU A 101 2.98 6.65 -19.25
CA LEU A 101 2.47 7.85 -18.59
C LEU A 101 2.91 7.88 -17.14
N THR A 102 3.39 9.03 -16.69
CA THR A 102 3.72 9.26 -15.27
C THR A 102 2.96 10.47 -14.75
N PHE A 103 2.14 10.26 -13.72
CA PHE A 103 1.52 11.33 -12.95
C PHE A 103 2.40 11.61 -11.74
N ARG A 104 2.96 12.82 -11.66
CA ARG A 104 3.84 13.25 -10.57
C ARG A 104 3.15 14.31 -9.73
N PHE A 105 3.14 14.11 -8.42
CA PHE A 105 2.59 15.03 -7.43
C PHE A 105 3.68 15.44 -6.45
N GLN A 106 3.86 16.72 -6.28
CA GLN A 106 4.67 17.32 -5.23
C GLN A 106 3.78 18.28 -4.46
N LEU A 107 3.80 18.17 -3.15
CA LEU A 107 2.93 18.94 -2.26
C LEU A 107 3.70 20.10 -1.67
N GLU A 108 3.01 21.20 -1.42
CA GLU A 108 3.54 22.36 -0.73
C GLU A 108 2.59 22.70 0.42
N ASP A 109 3.15 22.88 1.60
CA ASP A 109 2.44 23.37 2.76
C ASP A 109 2.25 24.90 2.65
N ASN A 110 1.07 25.33 2.24
CA ASN A 110 0.69 26.74 2.17
C ASN A 110 -0.12 27.14 3.39
N LEU A 111 0.50 27.16 4.56
CA LEU A 111 -0.07 27.70 5.81
C LEU A 111 -0.02 29.22 5.82
N ASN A 112 -0.63 29.86 4.83
CA ASN A 112 -0.83 31.29 4.85
C ASN A 112 -2.10 31.62 5.66
N ASP A 113 -1.94 32.34 6.78
CA ASP A 113 -2.99 32.86 7.66
C ASP A 113 -3.84 31.84 8.44
N LEU A 114 -3.23 31.01 9.28
CA LEU A 114 -3.92 30.48 10.46
C LEU A 114 -4.15 31.61 11.47
N GLN A 115 -5.14 32.44 11.24
CA GLN A 115 -5.74 33.24 12.32
C GLN A 115 -6.56 32.26 13.17
N LEU A 116 -5.99 31.82 14.27
CA LEU A 116 -6.76 31.17 15.31
C LEU A 116 -7.73 32.20 15.90
N PRO A 117 -9.03 31.87 16.02
CA PRO A 117 -10.02 32.78 16.62
C PRO A 117 -9.76 33.02 18.10
#